data_733c9c5418481adbe10bdf5d81941ef6
#
_entry.id   733c9c5418481adbe10bdf5d81941ef6
#
_cell.length_a   1.000
_cell.length_b   1.000
_cell.length_c   1.000
_cell.angle_alpha   90.00
_cell.angle_beta   90.00
_cell.angle_gamma   90.00
#
_symmetry.space_group_name_H-M   'P 1'
#
loop_
_entity.id
_entity.type
_entity.pdbx_description
1 polymer ?
#
loop_
_entity_poly.entity_id
_entity_poly.type
_entity_poly.pdbx_seq_one_letter_code
_entity_poly.pdbx_strand_id
1 'polypeptide(L)'
;MNRKEFEEALMSTIVEYISDQVILRYAQACKKATVLFSGALIGYKYAVTSLNELKKDGWTLTAVLSKASGEVITEERIKNDIDPDAIYVEGAPVNGRQIVDDSQFVIIPSLTINTAAKVANCISDNLLTNMISRAMATGKPIVAAIDGCCPDNKVREQLGFKVTEAYKAKMRHNLEDMLAYGITLTTDYSLCSKVNEV
;
A
#
# COMPACT_ATOMS: atom_id res chain seq x y z
N MET A 1 -23.96 -43.22 23.78
CA MET A 1 -23.01 -43.02 22.68
C MET A 1 -22.17 -44.29 22.57
N ASN A 2 -22.26 -44.98 21.48
CA ASN A 2 -21.43 -46.16 21.27
C ASN A 2 -20.03 -45.74 20.77
N ARG A 3 -19.09 -46.70 20.73
CA ARG A 3 -17.70 -46.42 20.32
C ARG A 3 -17.60 -45.82 18.93
N LYS A 4 -18.43 -46.26 17.99
CA LYS A 4 -18.42 -45.75 16.59
C LYS A 4 -18.91 -44.31 16.51
N GLU A 5 -20.00 -43.99 17.22
CA GLU A 5 -20.52 -42.62 17.32
C GLU A 5 -19.49 -41.66 17.95
N PHE A 6 -18.73 -42.14 18.95
CA PHE A 6 -17.67 -41.35 19.57
C PHE A 6 -16.51 -41.11 18.59
N GLU A 7 -16.05 -42.14 17.87
CA GLU A 7 -14.98 -42.04 16.87
C GLU A 7 -15.38 -41.10 15.73
N GLU A 8 -16.61 -41.16 15.22
CA GLU A 8 -17.14 -40.28 14.19
C GLU A 8 -17.20 -38.79 14.67
N ALA A 9 -17.69 -38.55 15.88
CA ALA A 9 -17.76 -37.23 16.48
C ALA A 9 -16.34 -36.64 16.70
N LEU A 10 -15.40 -37.46 17.18
CA LEU A 10 -14.01 -37.04 17.37
C LEU A 10 -13.33 -36.69 16.05
N MET A 11 -13.51 -37.51 15.02
CA MET A 11 -12.96 -37.24 13.69
C MET A 11 -13.54 -35.98 13.08
N SER A 12 -14.85 -35.75 13.20
CA SER A 12 -15.50 -34.52 12.74
C SER A 12 -14.89 -33.28 13.41
N THR A 13 -14.71 -33.29 14.72
CA THR A 13 -14.12 -32.17 15.48
C THR A 13 -12.65 -31.92 15.09
N ILE A 14 -11.87 -32.98 14.86
CA ILE A 14 -10.47 -32.88 14.43
C ILE A 14 -10.39 -32.24 13.01
N VAL A 15 -11.24 -32.71 12.08
CA VAL A 15 -11.28 -32.17 10.71
C VAL A 15 -11.67 -30.71 10.71
N GLU A 16 -12.70 -30.34 11.49
CA GLU A 16 -13.13 -28.95 11.63
C GLU A 16 -12.01 -28.08 12.18
N TYR A 17 -11.37 -28.49 13.28
CA TYR A 17 -10.22 -27.75 13.86
C TYR A 17 -9.05 -27.58 12.89
N ILE A 18 -8.67 -28.65 12.16
CA ILE A 18 -7.59 -28.57 11.18
C ILE A 18 -7.96 -27.62 10.03
N SER A 19 -9.21 -27.70 9.54
CA SER A 19 -9.71 -26.83 8.48
C SER A 19 -9.64 -25.37 8.90
N ASP A 20 -10.08 -25.05 10.11
CA ASP A 20 -10.01 -23.68 10.65
C ASP A 20 -8.57 -23.19 10.78
N GLN A 21 -7.65 -24.03 11.24
CA GLN A 21 -6.22 -23.67 11.33
C GLN A 21 -5.59 -23.44 9.95
N VAL A 22 -5.96 -24.22 8.95
CA VAL A 22 -5.49 -24.04 7.57
C VAL A 22 -6.03 -22.74 6.98
N ILE A 23 -7.33 -22.45 7.16
CA ILE A 23 -7.98 -21.23 6.71
C ILE A 23 -7.32 -20.00 7.36
N LEU A 24 -7.09 -20.04 8.69
CA LEU A 24 -6.43 -18.96 9.42
C LEU A 24 -5.00 -18.71 8.92
N ARG A 25 -4.20 -19.76 8.72
CA ARG A 25 -2.84 -19.65 8.18
C ARG A 25 -2.83 -19.12 6.76
N TYR A 26 -3.77 -19.56 5.93
CA TYR A 26 -3.91 -19.05 4.57
C TYR A 26 -4.27 -17.56 4.57
N ALA A 27 -5.27 -17.18 5.37
CA ALA A 27 -5.69 -15.78 5.53
C ALA A 27 -4.53 -14.88 6.02
N GLN A 28 -3.73 -15.34 6.99
CA GLN A 28 -2.54 -14.62 7.45
C GLN A 28 -1.44 -14.54 6.37
N ALA A 29 -1.21 -15.62 5.61
CA ALA A 29 -0.26 -15.63 4.52
C ALA A 29 -0.65 -14.67 3.38
N CYS A 30 -1.96 -14.38 3.22
CA CYS A 30 -2.49 -13.43 2.25
C CYS A 30 -2.45 -11.97 2.71
N LYS A 31 -2.10 -11.69 3.98
CA LYS A 31 -2.00 -10.32 4.51
C LYS A 31 -0.58 -9.76 4.43
N LYS A 32 0.00 -9.74 3.24
CA LYS A 32 1.32 -9.14 2.98
C LYS A 32 1.20 -7.97 2.02
N ALA A 33 1.63 -6.80 2.43
CA ALA A 33 1.61 -5.61 1.59
C ALA A 33 2.99 -4.97 1.43
N THR A 34 3.26 -4.53 0.21
CA THR A 34 4.38 -3.63 -0.08
C THR A 34 3.90 -2.19 0.00
N VAL A 35 4.52 -1.39 0.86
CA VAL A 35 4.17 0.00 1.13
C VAL A 35 5.19 0.92 0.48
N LEU A 36 4.78 1.69 -0.54
CA LEU A 36 5.65 2.52 -1.37
C LEU A 36 5.57 4.00 -0.96
N PHE A 37 6.61 4.53 -0.35
CA PHE A 37 6.68 5.93 0.07
C PHE A 37 7.32 6.80 -1.01
N SER A 38 6.56 7.73 -1.57
CA SER A 38 7.00 8.62 -2.66
C SER A 38 7.47 10.00 -2.23
N GLY A 39 7.40 10.32 -0.92
CA GLY A 39 7.97 11.53 -0.32
C GLY A 39 6.97 12.68 -0.11
N ALA A 40 5.65 12.46 -0.21
CA ALA A 40 4.67 13.46 0.19
C ALA A 40 4.50 13.48 1.72
N LEU A 41 4.52 14.67 2.31
CA LEU A 41 4.24 14.88 3.75
C LEU A 41 2.78 15.20 4.01
N ILE A 42 2.06 15.74 3.01
CA ILE A 42 0.62 15.98 3.14
C ILE A 42 -0.07 14.61 3.26
N GLY A 43 -0.82 14.43 4.33
CA GLY A 43 -1.49 13.19 4.63
C GLY A 43 -0.68 12.16 5.41
N TYR A 44 0.64 12.32 5.52
CA TYR A 44 1.54 11.32 6.15
C TYR A 44 1.06 10.85 7.52
N LYS A 45 0.62 11.79 8.41
CA LYS A 45 0.18 11.44 9.76
C LYS A 45 -1.01 10.47 9.77
N TYR A 46 -2.00 10.70 8.93
CA TYR A 46 -3.18 9.84 8.83
C TYR A 46 -2.86 8.53 8.13
N ALA A 47 -2.00 8.58 7.12
CA ALA A 47 -1.49 7.36 6.48
C ALA A 47 -0.75 6.45 7.46
N VAL A 48 0.08 7.01 8.36
CA VAL A 48 0.71 6.26 9.47
C VAL A 48 -0.34 5.60 10.37
N THR A 49 -1.40 6.32 10.75
CA THR A 49 -2.49 5.76 11.54
C THR A 49 -3.13 4.56 10.83
N SER A 50 -3.49 4.71 9.55
CA SER A 50 -4.07 3.64 8.73
C SER A 50 -3.14 2.43 8.58
N LEU A 51 -1.83 2.65 8.39
CA LEU A 51 -0.86 1.55 8.30
C LEU A 51 -0.70 0.80 9.64
N ASN A 52 -0.74 1.52 10.75
CA ASN A 52 -0.72 0.90 12.08
C ASN A 52 -2.01 0.12 12.39
N GLU A 53 -3.16 0.53 11.88
CA GLU A 53 -4.40 -0.23 11.93
C GLU A 53 -4.28 -1.52 11.13
N LEU A 54 -3.74 -1.48 9.90
CA LEU A 54 -3.47 -2.68 9.11
C LEU A 54 -2.55 -3.67 9.84
N LYS A 55 -1.48 -3.17 10.49
CA LYS A 55 -0.61 -4.03 11.32
C LYS A 55 -1.37 -4.71 12.46
N LYS A 56 -2.25 -3.98 13.16
CA LYS A 56 -3.12 -4.57 14.21
C LYS A 56 -4.05 -5.63 13.65
N ASP A 57 -4.49 -5.48 12.40
CA ASP A 57 -5.31 -6.44 11.67
C ASP A 57 -4.50 -7.63 11.14
N GLY A 58 -3.20 -7.72 11.47
CA GLY A 58 -2.32 -8.83 11.13
C GLY A 58 -1.63 -8.72 9.76
N TRP A 59 -1.60 -7.54 9.14
CA TRP A 59 -0.83 -7.32 7.93
C TRP A 59 0.67 -7.26 8.19
N THR A 60 1.44 -7.96 7.37
CA THR A 60 2.90 -7.83 7.27
C THR A 60 3.22 -6.74 6.25
N LEU A 61 3.95 -5.70 6.67
CA LEU A 61 4.24 -4.54 5.85
C LEU A 61 5.72 -4.45 5.49
N THR A 62 6.03 -4.46 4.19
CA THR A 62 7.38 -4.16 3.68
C THR A 62 7.40 -2.74 3.15
N ALA A 63 8.12 -1.85 3.81
CA ALA A 63 8.25 -0.45 3.40
C ALA A 63 9.38 -0.28 2.37
N VAL A 64 9.09 0.47 1.30
CA VAL A 64 10.07 0.84 0.28
C VAL A 64 10.01 2.35 0.06
N LEU A 65 11.13 3.01 0.22
CA LEU A 65 11.26 4.45 0.07
C LEU A 65 11.97 4.80 -1.24
N SER A 66 11.42 5.76 -1.99
CA SER A 66 12.20 6.39 -3.07
C SER A 66 13.37 7.18 -2.48
N LYS A 67 14.36 7.52 -3.29
CA LYS A 67 15.46 8.38 -2.86
C LYS A 67 14.95 9.68 -2.24
N ALA A 68 14.01 10.37 -2.89
CA ALA A 68 13.39 11.59 -2.38
C ALA A 68 12.61 11.36 -1.07
N SER A 69 11.95 10.21 -0.93
CA SER A 69 11.25 9.86 0.31
C SER A 69 12.23 9.60 1.45
N GLY A 70 13.35 8.93 1.19
CA GLY A 70 14.41 8.70 2.18
C GLY A 70 15.04 10.00 2.72
N GLU A 71 15.07 11.06 1.90
CA GLU A 71 15.57 12.39 2.32
C GLU A 71 14.52 13.16 3.14
N VAL A 72 13.22 13.01 2.85
CA VAL A 72 12.13 13.82 3.43
C VAL A 72 11.49 13.15 4.64
N ILE A 73 11.19 11.86 4.53
CA ILE A 73 10.50 11.08 5.58
C ILE A 73 11.51 10.36 6.48
N THR A 74 12.62 9.91 5.93
CA THR A 74 13.69 9.10 6.51
C THR A 74 13.28 7.68 6.92
N GLU A 75 14.24 6.75 6.81
CA GLU A 75 14.07 5.35 7.25
C GLU A 75 13.80 5.28 8.75
N GLU A 76 14.55 6.06 9.54
CA GLU A 76 14.41 6.12 11.00
C GLU A 76 13.00 6.54 11.42
N ARG A 77 12.42 7.53 10.73
CA ARG A 77 11.06 7.99 11.01
C ARG A 77 10.03 6.92 10.68
N ILE A 78 10.15 6.23 9.54
CA ILE A 78 9.25 5.11 9.19
C ILE A 78 9.33 4.00 10.24
N LYS A 79 10.55 3.68 10.69
CA LYS A 79 10.76 2.68 11.73
C LYS A 79 10.10 3.08 13.05
N ASN A 80 10.22 4.33 13.45
CA ASN A 80 9.63 4.82 14.70
C ASN A 80 8.10 4.95 14.61
N ASP A 81 7.56 5.39 13.46
CA ASP A 81 6.14 5.70 13.31
C ASP A 81 5.29 4.44 12.98
N ILE A 82 5.86 3.45 12.28
CA ILE A 82 5.11 2.29 11.74
C ILE A 82 5.75 0.96 12.17
N ASP A 83 7.08 0.92 12.31
CA ASP A 83 7.87 -0.30 12.57
C ASP A 83 7.48 -1.44 11.61
N PRO A 84 7.67 -1.28 10.29
CA PRO A 84 7.35 -2.32 9.32
C PRO A 84 8.29 -3.52 9.46
N ASP A 85 7.87 -4.68 8.94
CA ASP A 85 8.64 -5.94 9.03
C ASP A 85 9.96 -5.90 8.25
N ALA A 86 10.02 -5.07 7.20
CA ALA A 86 11.24 -4.76 6.46
C ALA A 86 11.19 -3.34 5.89
N ILE A 87 12.35 -2.70 5.78
CA ILE A 87 12.51 -1.37 5.16
C ILE A 87 13.61 -1.41 4.12
N TYR A 88 13.35 -0.83 2.96
CA TYR A 88 14.32 -0.66 1.88
C TYR A 88 14.30 0.77 1.36
N VAL A 89 15.46 1.32 1.09
CA VAL A 89 15.62 2.65 0.49
C VAL A 89 16.24 2.51 -0.90
N GLU A 90 15.73 3.24 -1.87
CA GLU A 90 16.26 3.26 -3.22
C GLU A 90 17.74 3.60 -3.24
N GLY A 91 18.55 2.78 -3.94
CA GLY A 91 20.01 2.85 -3.93
C GLY A 91 20.68 1.74 -3.12
N ALA A 92 19.95 1.08 -2.22
CA ALA A 92 20.39 -0.17 -1.62
C ALA A 92 20.25 -1.34 -2.62
N PRO A 93 21.01 -2.43 -2.46
CA PRO A 93 20.86 -3.63 -3.30
C PRO A 93 19.53 -4.33 -2.95
N VAL A 94 18.46 -3.98 -3.68
CA VAL A 94 17.11 -4.51 -3.46
C VAL A 94 16.50 -5.02 -4.76
N ASN A 95 15.88 -6.19 -4.70
CA ASN A 95 15.09 -6.72 -5.80
C ASN A 95 13.62 -6.31 -5.65
N GLY A 96 13.27 -5.12 -6.17
CA GLY A 96 11.91 -4.59 -6.10
C GLY A 96 10.86 -5.50 -6.76
N ARG A 97 11.23 -6.26 -7.81
CA ARG A 97 10.31 -7.23 -8.44
C ARG A 97 9.95 -8.34 -7.47
N GLN A 98 10.93 -8.92 -6.80
CA GLN A 98 10.71 -9.98 -5.83
C GLN A 98 9.83 -9.51 -4.67
N ILE A 99 10.06 -8.30 -4.15
CA ILE A 99 9.24 -7.74 -3.07
C ILE A 99 7.78 -7.62 -3.51
N VAL A 100 7.51 -7.14 -4.73
CA VAL A 100 6.14 -7.08 -5.27
C VAL A 100 5.58 -8.48 -5.47
N ASP A 101 6.34 -9.42 -6.01
CA ASP A 101 5.87 -10.78 -6.28
C ASP A 101 5.49 -11.52 -4.99
N ASP A 102 6.22 -11.30 -3.91
CA ASP A 102 6.01 -11.90 -2.58
C ASP A 102 4.85 -11.25 -1.79
N SER A 103 4.37 -10.09 -2.21
CA SER A 103 3.23 -9.40 -1.59
C SER A 103 1.91 -9.71 -2.32
N GLN A 104 0.80 -9.61 -1.62
CA GLN A 104 -0.54 -9.68 -2.20
C GLN A 104 -1.09 -8.30 -2.59
N PHE A 105 -0.52 -7.26 -2.01
CA PHE A 105 -1.05 -5.90 -2.12
C PHE A 105 0.07 -4.87 -2.27
N VAL A 106 -0.19 -3.80 -3.01
CA VAL A 106 0.67 -2.61 -3.05
C VAL A 106 -0.08 -1.41 -2.50
N ILE A 107 0.49 -0.75 -1.50
CA ILE A 107 -0.08 0.42 -0.85
C ILE A 107 0.83 1.63 -1.11
N ILE A 108 0.25 2.74 -1.55
CA ILE A 108 0.96 4.02 -1.70
C ILE A 108 0.34 5.00 -0.71
N PRO A 109 0.87 5.12 0.52
CA PRO A 109 0.22 5.85 1.62
C PRO A 109 0.28 7.37 1.46
N SER A 110 1.17 7.86 0.59
CA SER A 110 1.31 9.30 0.33
C SER A 110 1.84 9.51 -1.10
N LEU A 111 0.93 9.61 -2.07
CA LEU A 111 1.26 9.78 -3.48
C LEU A 111 1.68 11.22 -3.79
N THR A 112 2.87 11.40 -4.37
CA THR A 112 3.32 12.72 -4.86
C THR A 112 2.78 13.02 -6.25
N ILE A 113 2.67 14.31 -6.60
CA ILE A 113 2.30 14.76 -7.96
C ILE A 113 3.23 14.15 -9.00
N ASN A 114 4.55 14.13 -8.71
CA ASN A 114 5.55 13.60 -9.63
C ASN A 114 5.35 12.09 -9.88
N THR A 115 5.13 11.31 -8.83
CA THR A 115 4.88 9.87 -8.97
C THR A 115 3.55 9.61 -9.69
N ALA A 116 2.48 10.34 -9.37
CA ALA A 116 1.21 10.25 -10.09
C ALA A 116 1.38 10.55 -11.58
N ALA A 117 2.09 11.63 -11.92
CA ALA A 117 2.36 11.97 -13.31
C ALA A 117 3.18 10.90 -14.04
N LYS A 118 4.19 10.32 -13.41
CA LYS A 118 4.98 9.22 -13.99
C LYS A 118 4.13 7.98 -14.25
N VAL A 119 3.36 7.54 -13.27
CA VAL A 119 2.49 6.38 -13.40
C VAL A 119 1.45 6.58 -14.50
N ALA A 120 0.77 7.72 -14.52
CA ALA A 120 -0.22 8.07 -15.54
C ALA A 120 0.36 8.08 -16.97
N ASN A 121 1.64 8.42 -17.12
CA ASN A 121 2.33 8.43 -18.42
C ASN A 121 3.19 7.17 -18.66
N CYS A 122 2.99 6.09 -17.90
CA CYS A 122 3.71 4.80 -18.00
C CYS A 122 5.24 4.95 -17.87
N ILE A 123 5.72 5.92 -17.08
CA ILE A 123 7.16 6.16 -16.85
C ILE A 123 7.61 5.35 -15.63
N SER A 124 8.54 4.42 -15.85
CA SER A 124 9.11 3.53 -14.85
C SER A 124 10.64 3.73 -14.78
N ASP A 125 11.07 4.86 -14.23
CA ASP A 125 12.48 5.31 -14.22
C ASP A 125 13.16 5.26 -12.84
N ASN A 126 12.45 4.81 -11.82
CA ASN A 126 12.96 4.65 -10.46
C ASN A 126 12.37 3.39 -9.79
N LEU A 127 12.89 3.05 -8.61
CA LEU A 127 12.48 1.84 -7.90
C LEU A 127 10.96 1.78 -7.70
N LEU A 128 10.33 2.86 -7.20
CA LEU A 128 8.90 2.86 -6.90
C LEU A 128 8.05 2.70 -8.16
N THR A 129 8.32 3.47 -9.21
CA THR A 129 7.55 3.41 -10.45
C THR A 129 7.74 2.07 -11.17
N ASN A 130 8.93 1.44 -11.07
CA ASN A 130 9.16 0.07 -11.52
C ASN A 130 8.31 -0.95 -10.74
N MET A 131 8.21 -0.79 -9.41
CA MET A 131 7.41 -1.67 -8.57
C MET A 131 5.90 -1.51 -8.84
N ILE A 132 5.42 -0.27 -9.04
CA ILE A 132 4.03 0.02 -9.42
C ILE A 132 3.72 -0.61 -10.78
N SER A 133 4.59 -0.42 -11.77
CA SER A 133 4.45 -1.04 -13.09
C SER A 133 4.44 -2.58 -13.01
N ARG A 134 5.29 -3.18 -12.16
CA ARG A 134 5.27 -4.63 -11.91
C ARG A 134 3.95 -5.09 -11.33
N ALA A 135 3.43 -4.38 -10.33
CA ALA A 135 2.15 -4.70 -9.69
C ALA A 135 1.00 -4.67 -10.71
N MET A 136 0.91 -3.61 -11.53
CA MET A 136 -0.06 -3.52 -12.63
C MET A 136 0.08 -4.68 -13.63
N ALA A 137 1.30 -4.98 -14.06
CA ALA A 137 1.56 -6.05 -15.02
C ALA A 137 1.23 -7.46 -14.49
N THR A 138 1.21 -7.64 -13.17
CA THR A 138 0.87 -8.93 -12.52
C THR A 138 -0.55 -8.96 -11.94
N GLY A 139 -1.36 -7.92 -12.19
CA GLY A 139 -2.73 -7.83 -11.70
C GLY A 139 -2.85 -7.72 -10.18
N LYS A 140 -1.80 -7.26 -9.49
CA LYS A 140 -1.86 -7.05 -8.04
C LYS A 140 -2.67 -5.81 -7.71
N PRO A 141 -3.55 -5.87 -6.71
CA PRO A 141 -4.29 -4.71 -6.24
C PRO A 141 -3.34 -3.60 -5.77
N ILE A 142 -3.64 -2.36 -6.17
CA ILE A 142 -2.90 -1.16 -5.77
C ILE A 142 -3.88 -0.18 -5.15
N VAL A 143 -3.63 0.28 -3.93
CA VAL A 143 -4.39 1.36 -3.28
C VAL A 143 -3.46 2.53 -3.01
N ALA A 144 -3.85 3.72 -3.44
CA ALA A 144 -3.05 4.94 -3.32
C ALA A 144 -3.82 6.08 -2.65
N ALA A 145 -3.26 6.64 -1.58
CA ALA A 145 -3.77 7.85 -0.96
C ALA A 145 -3.27 9.08 -1.72
N ILE A 146 -4.22 9.91 -2.17
CA ILE A 146 -3.96 11.01 -3.13
C ILE A 146 -3.79 12.37 -2.47
N ASP A 147 -3.84 12.49 -1.15
CA ASP A 147 -3.79 13.79 -0.44
C ASP A 147 -2.58 14.62 -0.82
N GLY A 148 -1.42 13.98 -1.05
CA GLY A 148 -0.20 14.62 -1.50
C GLY A 148 -0.23 15.12 -2.95
N CYS A 149 -1.16 14.66 -3.78
CA CYS A 149 -1.27 15.03 -5.20
C CYS A 149 -2.66 15.48 -5.62
N CYS A 150 -3.64 15.51 -4.72
CA CYS A 150 -4.98 16.02 -5.02
C CYS A 150 -4.91 17.54 -5.32
N PRO A 151 -5.38 17.99 -6.51
CA PRO A 151 -5.31 19.41 -6.88
C PRO A 151 -6.18 20.30 -6.00
N ASP A 152 -7.26 19.74 -5.43
CA ASP A 152 -8.27 20.45 -4.66
C ASP A 152 -8.04 20.33 -3.13
N ASN A 153 -6.88 19.80 -2.70
CA ASN A 153 -6.53 19.69 -1.29
C ASN A 153 -6.21 21.07 -0.70
N LYS A 154 -7.07 21.56 0.19
CA LYS A 154 -6.96 22.87 0.85
C LYS A 154 -5.67 23.05 1.67
N VAL A 155 -5.08 21.97 2.17
CA VAL A 155 -3.81 22.02 2.90
C VAL A 155 -2.69 22.55 2.01
N ARG A 156 -2.71 22.25 0.71
CA ARG A 156 -1.74 22.77 -0.25
C ARG A 156 -1.81 24.30 -0.36
N GLU A 157 -3.01 24.86 -0.40
CA GLU A 157 -3.24 26.31 -0.45
C GLU A 157 -2.77 26.98 0.85
N GLN A 158 -3.06 26.38 2.00
CA GLN A 158 -2.60 26.84 3.31
C GLN A 158 -1.08 26.84 3.45
N LEU A 159 -0.40 25.88 2.80
CA LEU A 159 1.07 25.81 2.72
C LEU A 159 1.68 26.78 1.67
N GLY A 160 0.85 27.61 1.01
CA GLY A 160 1.29 28.63 0.06
C GLY A 160 1.53 28.12 -1.35
N PHE A 161 1.16 26.88 -1.68
CA PHE A 161 1.28 26.38 -3.05
C PHE A 161 0.23 27.05 -3.94
N LYS A 162 0.70 27.83 -4.91
CA LYS A 162 -0.15 28.48 -5.93
C LYS A 162 0.07 27.79 -7.26
N VAL A 163 -0.89 27.00 -7.70
CA VAL A 163 -0.85 26.31 -8.98
C VAL A 163 -1.93 26.87 -9.91
N THR A 164 -1.63 26.97 -11.21
CA THR A 164 -2.58 27.42 -12.22
C THR A 164 -3.69 26.38 -12.44
N GLU A 165 -4.87 26.81 -12.90
CA GLU A 165 -5.95 25.88 -13.21
C GLU A 165 -5.58 24.87 -14.31
N ALA A 166 -4.75 25.27 -15.30
CA ALA A 166 -4.22 24.33 -16.29
C ALA A 166 -3.38 23.22 -15.66
N TYR A 167 -2.56 23.53 -14.65
CA TYR A 167 -1.77 22.53 -13.94
C TYR A 167 -2.66 21.63 -13.07
N LYS A 168 -3.65 22.19 -12.36
CA LYS A 168 -4.64 21.41 -11.61
C LYS A 168 -5.43 20.46 -12.52
N ALA A 169 -5.83 20.93 -13.71
CA ALA A 169 -6.49 20.09 -14.70
C ALA A 169 -5.63 18.90 -15.13
N LYS A 170 -4.32 19.11 -15.35
CA LYS A 170 -3.39 18.02 -15.66
C LYS A 170 -3.21 17.03 -14.48
N MET A 171 -3.21 17.55 -13.23
CA MET A 171 -3.17 16.68 -12.05
C MET A 171 -4.43 15.80 -11.97
N ARG A 172 -5.63 16.34 -12.23
CA ARG A 172 -6.88 15.55 -12.26
C ARG A 172 -6.81 14.48 -13.33
N HIS A 173 -6.41 14.85 -14.55
CA HIS A 173 -6.26 13.91 -15.65
C HIS A 173 -5.31 12.75 -15.33
N ASN A 174 -4.17 13.02 -14.68
CA ASN A 174 -3.25 11.97 -14.25
C ASN A 174 -3.92 11.00 -13.24
N LEU A 175 -4.77 11.49 -12.34
CA LEU A 175 -5.50 10.64 -11.40
C LEU A 175 -6.59 9.82 -12.11
N GLU A 176 -7.26 10.38 -13.12
CA GLU A 176 -8.23 9.68 -13.97
C GLU A 176 -7.56 8.54 -14.74
N ASP A 177 -6.37 8.77 -15.31
CA ASP A 177 -5.59 7.73 -15.98
C ASP A 177 -5.23 6.59 -15.02
N MET A 178 -4.78 6.91 -13.79
CA MET A 178 -4.46 5.91 -12.78
C MET A 178 -5.68 5.07 -12.39
N LEU A 179 -6.86 5.68 -12.26
CA LEU A 179 -8.12 4.96 -12.04
C LEU A 179 -8.43 4.03 -13.21
N ALA A 180 -8.27 4.50 -14.44
CA ALA A 180 -8.49 3.70 -15.65
C ALA A 180 -7.53 2.49 -15.75
N TYR A 181 -6.34 2.60 -15.17
CA TYR A 181 -5.38 1.48 -15.06
C TYR A 181 -5.71 0.48 -13.95
N GLY A 182 -6.81 0.70 -13.20
CA GLY A 182 -7.24 -0.19 -12.12
C GLY A 182 -6.59 0.11 -10.76
N ILE A 183 -5.94 1.26 -10.60
CA ILE A 183 -5.42 1.69 -9.29
C ILE A 183 -6.58 2.27 -8.49
N THR A 184 -6.80 1.75 -7.29
CA THR A 184 -7.80 2.28 -6.36
C THR A 184 -7.26 3.54 -5.69
N LEU A 185 -7.91 4.68 -5.91
CA LEU A 185 -7.56 5.94 -5.26
C LEU A 185 -8.42 6.18 -4.02
N THR A 186 -7.80 6.67 -2.96
CA THR A 186 -8.46 6.96 -1.67
C THR A 186 -7.82 8.16 -1.00
N THR A 187 -8.30 8.53 0.17
CA THR A 187 -7.62 9.47 1.06
C THR A 187 -6.72 8.73 2.04
N ASP A 188 -5.76 9.44 2.62
CA ASP A 188 -4.89 8.93 3.68
C ASP A 188 -5.68 8.41 4.90
N TYR A 189 -6.78 9.09 5.23
CA TYR A 189 -7.67 8.74 6.32
C TYR A 189 -8.46 7.44 6.07
N SER A 190 -8.83 7.17 4.81
CA SER A 190 -9.63 5.99 4.43
C SER A 190 -8.77 4.83 3.92
N LEU A 191 -7.44 4.92 4.03
CA LEU A 191 -6.52 3.96 3.43
C LEU A 191 -6.72 2.54 3.99
N CYS A 192 -6.83 2.39 5.31
CA CYS A 192 -7.03 1.08 5.97
C CYS A 192 -8.33 0.43 5.53
N SER A 193 -9.46 1.15 5.60
CA SER A 193 -10.76 0.61 5.17
C SER A 193 -10.74 0.21 3.70
N LYS A 194 -10.09 1.02 2.85
CA LYS A 194 -10.04 0.74 1.41
C LYS A 194 -9.19 -0.47 1.05
N VAL A 195 -8.10 -0.71 1.77
CA VAL A 195 -7.28 -1.93 1.61
C VAL A 195 -8.06 -3.19 2.01
N ASN A 196 -8.91 -3.09 3.04
CA ASN A 196 -9.72 -4.23 3.50
C ASN A 196 -10.98 -4.48 2.63
N GLU A 197 -11.36 -3.55 1.72
CA GLU A 197 -12.50 -3.68 0.80
C GLU A 197 -12.12 -4.31 -0.56
N VAL A 198 -10.85 -4.21 -0.97
CA VAL A 198 -10.33 -4.67 -2.27
C VAL A 198 -9.72 -6.06 -2.15
#